data_40277341ec598809524397c692e5a9d3
#
_entry.id   40277341ec598809524397c692e5a9d3
#
_cell.length_a   1.000
_cell.length_b   1.000
_cell.length_c   1.000
_cell.angle_alpha   90.00
_cell.angle_beta   90.00
_cell.angle_gamma   90.00
#
_symmetry.space_group_name_H-M   'P 1'
#
loop_
_entity.id
_entity.type
_entity.pdbx_description
1 polymer ?
#
loop_
_entity_poly.entity_id
_entity_poly.type
_entity_poly.pdbx_seq_one_letter_code
_entity_poly.pdbx_strand_id
1 'polypeptide(L)'
;LTHEEIIDLLWDQQIKPLLLARFPNATPDELKTAHAYAYGGSVIQDIGYYPFGNHVFSDLTHYVRAGAFVRTLIEDSQDLNEYAFALGALSHYVADINGHPYINESVGIEYPPLARLYGPEVPYDVDHKAHIRTEFGFDVLQVAKGRYAPEDFHNFIGFEVSQPLLERAFLDTYGVKLSSVMPNEQLAINTYRRSVSGIIPEMTKVALLVKGDELQKEIPNFNRQRFLYRLSKADYQKSWGAGFQKPGPGAHVMAVIFKVTPKVGPLRDIDFKEPTTKTEDLYFKSVNQTVDQYGKALQEVKNKNLQTPDIDLDTGKPTKRGEYPLADATYRELLDQLAADHFENMDDALRQDILKFYDGFGFPPPGTRIDKCVVQRWNKTWIEVTQLRSFELLDVVPQSGGGIEAQNLPPSLNAVSSSCGE
;
A
#
# COMPACT_ATOMS: atom_id res chain seq x y z
N LEU A 1 9.70 -7.22 -2.10
CA LEU A 1 10.81 -7.87 -1.36
C LEU A 1 11.31 -7.00 -0.19
N THR A 2 11.40 -5.70 -0.36
CA THR A 2 11.91 -4.78 0.69
C THR A 2 11.03 -4.81 1.95
N HIS A 3 9.71 -4.88 1.81
CA HIS A 3 8.79 -4.95 2.95
C HIS A 3 8.98 -6.23 3.78
N GLU A 4 9.23 -7.35 3.13
CA GLU A 4 9.51 -8.62 3.81
C GLU A 4 10.88 -8.60 4.48
N GLU A 5 11.89 -7.98 3.83
CA GLU A 5 13.22 -7.78 4.41
C GLU A 5 13.13 -7.04 5.74
N ILE A 6 12.31 -6.00 5.83
CA ILE A 6 12.11 -5.24 7.06
C ILE A 6 11.51 -6.11 8.17
N ILE A 7 10.58 -7.00 7.85
CA ILE A 7 10.05 -7.97 8.81
C ILE A 7 11.17 -8.88 9.31
N ASP A 8 11.97 -9.46 8.42
CA ASP A 8 13.05 -10.39 8.79
C ASP A 8 14.13 -9.73 9.65
N LEU A 9 14.52 -8.50 9.30
CA LEU A 9 15.53 -7.75 10.06
C LEU A 9 15.12 -7.53 11.53
N LEU A 10 13.82 -7.44 11.82
CA LEU A 10 13.32 -7.17 13.18
C LEU A 10 12.58 -8.36 13.79
N TRP A 11 12.44 -9.48 13.09
CA TRP A 11 11.66 -10.63 13.54
C TRP A 11 12.14 -11.17 14.89
N ASP A 12 13.37 -11.65 14.95
CA ASP A 12 13.88 -12.30 16.15
C ASP A 12 14.11 -11.35 17.33
N GLN A 13 14.48 -10.10 17.03
CA GLN A 13 14.87 -9.14 18.06
C GLN A 13 13.69 -8.36 18.65
N GLN A 14 12.61 -8.15 17.88
CA GLN A 14 11.51 -7.28 18.31
C GLN A 14 10.12 -7.87 18.05
N ILE A 15 9.80 -8.36 16.85
CA ILE A 15 8.45 -8.81 16.50
C ILE A 15 8.10 -10.07 17.29
N LYS A 16 8.89 -11.11 17.19
CA LYS A 16 8.68 -12.38 17.91
C LYS A 16 8.63 -12.21 19.44
N PRO A 17 9.53 -11.44 20.10
CA PRO A 17 9.38 -11.14 21.53
C PRO A 17 8.08 -10.42 21.88
N LEU A 18 7.60 -9.51 21.00
CA LEU A 18 6.35 -8.81 21.21
C LEU A 18 5.14 -9.76 21.08
N LEU A 19 5.16 -10.68 20.12
CA LEU A 19 4.17 -11.74 19.97
C LEU A 19 4.14 -12.63 21.22
N LEU A 20 5.29 -13.09 21.70
CA LEU A 20 5.42 -13.93 22.89
C LEU A 20 5.02 -13.20 24.19
N ALA A 21 5.18 -11.88 24.24
CA ALA A 21 4.72 -11.09 25.39
C ALA A 21 3.18 -11.10 25.51
N ARG A 22 2.46 -11.14 24.38
CA ARG A 22 1.00 -11.21 24.36
C ARG A 22 0.48 -12.65 24.35
N PHE A 23 1.21 -13.57 23.73
CA PHE A 23 0.86 -14.99 23.55
C PHE A 23 2.00 -15.91 24.05
N PRO A 24 2.23 -16.01 25.37
CA PRO A 24 3.43 -16.63 25.94
C PRO A 24 3.53 -18.15 25.70
N ASN A 25 2.42 -18.80 25.35
CA ASN A 25 2.37 -20.24 25.09
C ASN A 25 2.48 -20.61 23.61
N ALA A 26 2.77 -19.63 22.74
CA ALA A 26 2.89 -19.89 21.30
C ALA A 26 4.06 -20.83 21.02
N THR A 27 3.78 -21.89 20.28
CA THR A 27 4.76 -22.90 19.85
C THR A 27 5.61 -22.38 18.69
N PRO A 28 6.77 -22.99 18.40
CA PRO A 28 7.59 -22.63 17.24
C PRO A 28 6.83 -22.72 15.90
N ASP A 29 5.93 -23.70 15.75
CA ASP A 29 5.13 -23.87 14.53
C ASP A 29 4.06 -22.77 14.40
N GLU A 30 3.43 -22.37 15.49
CA GLU A 30 2.50 -21.23 15.51
C GLU A 30 3.22 -19.92 15.22
N LEU A 31 4.44 -19.72 15.75
CA LEU A 31 5.26 -18.55 15.46
C LEU A 31 5.71 -18.53 14.00
N LYS A 32 5.98 -19.68 13.38
CA LYS A 32 6.26 -19.77 11.93
C LYS A 32 5.04 -19.37 11.12
N THR A 33 3.85 -19.81 11.51
CA THR A 33 2.60 -19.39 10.86
C THR A 33 2.36 -17.89 11.04
N ALA A 34 2.56 -17.38 12.26
CA ALA A 34 2.46 -15.94 12.54
C ALA A 34 3.43 -15.10 11.70
N HIS A 35 4.63 -15.61 11.40
CA HIS A 35 5.58 -14.94 10.50
C HIS A 35 5.02 -14.81 9.07
N ALA A 36 4.32 -15.84 8.55
CA ALA A 36 3.63 -15.75 7.26
C ALA A 36 2.51 -14.68 7.26
N TYR A 37 1.82 -14.50 8.40
CA TYR A 37 0.86 -13.41 8.57
C TYR A 37 1.53 -12.03 8.65
N ALA A 38 2.71 -11.92 9.29
CA ALA A 38 3.47 -10.68 9.30
C ALA A 38 3.91 -10.28 7.88
N TYR A 39 4.36 -11.23 7.06
CA TYR A 39 4.64 -10.98 5.64
C TYR A 39 3.39 -10.54 4.89
N GLY A 40 2.25 -11.24 5.07
CA GLY A 40 1.00 -10.84 4.43
C GLY A 40 0.55 -9.43 4.80
N GLY A 41 0.71 -9.07 6.07
CA GLY A 41 0.44 -7.73 6.57
C GLY A 41 1.37 -6.68 5.99
N SER A 42 2.67 -7.00 5.80
CA SER A 42 3.66 -6.03 5.33
C SER A 42 3.45 -5.50 3.91
N VAL A 43 2.53 -6.09 3.15
CA VAL A 43 2.16 -5.64 1.79
C VAL A 43 0.64 -5.57 1.58
N ILE A 44 -0.16 -5.64 2.66
CA ILE A 44 -1.62 -5.71 2.52
C ILE A 44 -2.23 -4.42 1.95
N GLN A 45 -1.66 -3.26 2.26
CA GLN A 45 -2.14 -1.98 1.74
C GLN A 45 -2.09 -1.94 0.21
N ASP A 46 -1.19 -2.71 -0.41
CA ASP A 46 -1.02 -2.81 -1.86
C ASP A 46 -1.96 -3.80 -2.56
N ILE A 47 -2.80 -4.55 -1.83
CA ILE A 47 -3.64 -5.60 -2.43
C ILE A 47 -4.51 -5.08 -3.58
N GLY A 48 -4.89 -3.80 -3.55
CA GLY A 48 -5.68 -3.16 -4.60
C GLY A 48 -5.01 -3.09 -5.96
N TYR A 49 -3.68 -3.12 -6.01
CA TYR A 49 -2.90 -3.09 -7.25
C TYR A 49 -2.74 -4.48 -7.89
N TYR A 50 -3.09 -5.54 -7.17
CA TYR A 50 -3.03 -6.91 -7.68
C TYR A 50 -4.30 -7.32 -8.42
N PRO A 51 -4.24 -8.36 -9.28
CA PRO A 51 -5.42 -8.82 -10.02
C PRO A 51 -6.60 -9.12 -9.11
N PHE A 52 -7.78 -8.62 -9.49
CA PHE A 52 -9.04 -8.68 -8.71
C PHE A 52 -9.07 -7.86 -7.41
N GLY A 53 -7.98 -7.15 -7.09
CA GLY A 53 -8.01 -6.07 -6.09
C GLY A 53 -8.77 -4.86 -6.61
N ASN A 54 -8.96 -3.87 -5.76
CA ASN A 54 -9.57 -2.60 -6.11
C ASN A 54 -8.67 -1.45 -5.62
N HIS A 55 -8.31 -0.56 -6.52
CA HIS A 55 -7.47 0.60 -6.20
C HIS A 55 -8.02 1.45 -5.05
N VAL A 56 -9.35 1.56 -4.92
CA VAL A 56 -9.98 2.30 -3.82
C VAL A 56 -9.53 1.79 -2.45
N PHE A 57 -9.34 0.46 -2.29
CA PHE A 57 -8.81 -0.09 -1.04
C PHE A 57 -7.39 0.42 -0.77
N SER A 58 -6.49 0.29 -1.74
CA SER A 58 -5.10 0.74 -1.58
C SER A 58 -5.03 2.25 -1.40
N ASP A 59 -5.79 3.02 -2.17
CA ASP A 59 -5.85 4.46 -2.05
C ASP A 59 -6.34 4.90 -0.66
N LEU A 60 -7.37 4.26 -0.11
CA LEU A 60 -7.85 4.52 1.25
C LEU A 60 -6.75 4.25 2.28
N THR A 61 -6.10 3.11 2.21
CA THR A 61 -5.09 2.69 3.19
C THR A 61 -3.77 3.45 3.07
N HIS A 62 -3.54 4.17 1.95
CA HIS A 62 -2.36 5.01 1.75
C HIS A 62 -2.62 6.51 2.04
N TYR A 63 -3.84 7.03 1.72
CA TYR A 63 -4.06 8.48 1.73
C TYR A 63 -5.07 8.96 2.75
N VAL A 64 -5.97 8.09 3.21
CA VAL A 64 -7.05 8.45 4.12
C VAL A 64 -6.93 7.68 5.42
N ARG A 65 -6.69 8.36 6.53
CA ARG A 65 -6.58 7.72 7.84
C ARG A 65 -5.62 6.51 7.87
N ALA A 66 -4.54 6.56 7.10
CA ALA A 66 -3.59 5.45 6.98
C ALA A 66 -3.02 5.01 8.35
N GLY A 67 -2.71 5.96 9.20
CA GLY A 67 -2.25 5.68 10.57
C GLY A 67 -3.35 5.13 11.47
N ALA A 68 -4.60 5.62 11.34
CA ALA A 68 -5.74 5.08 12.06
C ALA A 68 -6.02 3.62 11.66
N PHE A 69 -5.98 3.30 10.37
CA PHE A 69 -6.17 1.94 9.88
C PHE A 69 -5.21 0.94 10.51
N VAL A 70 -3.93 1.27 10.55
CA VAL A 70 -2.91 0.40 11.15
C VAL A 70 -3.11 0.26 12.67
N ARG A 71 -3.49 1.33 13.36
CA ARG A 71 -3.83 1.28 14.78
C ARG A 71 -5.02 0.36 15.04
N THR A 72 -6.09 0.52 14.25
CA THR A 72 -7.29 -0.31 14.35
C THR A 72 -6.98 -1.80 14.12
N LEU A 73 -6.14 -2.13 13.13
CA LEU A 73 -5.67 -3.52 12.95
C LEU A 73 -5.01 -4.09 14.21
N ILE A 74 -4.17 -3.30 14.90
CA ILE A 74 -3.49 -3.73 16.12
C ILE A 74 -4.49 -3.88 17.28
N GLU A 75 -5.39 -2.92 17.44
CA GLU A 75 -6.39 -2.89 18.52
C GLU A 75 -7.42 -4.01 18.38
N ASP A 76 -7.88 -4.29 17.17
CA ASP A 76 -8.89 -5.31 16.86
C ASP A 76 -8.34 -6.74 16.79
N SER A 77 -7.01 -6.90 16.79
CA SER A 77 -6.39 -8.23 16.71
C SER A 77 -6.71 -9.08 17.95
N GLN A 78 -7.23 -10.29 17.74
CA GLN A 78 -7.72 -11.17 18.80
C GLN A 78 -6.80 -12.37 19.08
N ASP A 79 -6.05 -12.82 18.08
CA ASP A 79 -5.15 -13.96 18.20
C ASP A 79 -3.73 -13.64 17.72
N LEU A 80 -2.84 -14.65 17.80
CA LEU A 80 -1.43 -14.53 17.43
C LEU A 80 -1.23 -14.13 15.97
N ASN A 81 -2.01 -14.72 15.07
CA ASN A 81 -1.87 -14.53 13.64
C ASN A 81 -2.40 -13.14 13.22
N GLU A 82 -3.55 -12.74 13.76
CA GLU A 82 -4.11 -11.41 13.59
C GLU A 82 -3.14 -10.33 14.08
N TYR A 83 -2.54 -10.55 15.25
CA TYR A 83 -1.59 -9.59 15.80
C TYR A 83 -0.31 -9.50 14.97
N ALA A 84 0.22 -10.63 14.50
CA ALA A 84 1.38 -10.64 13.62
C ALA A 84 1.08 -9.94 12.28
N PHE A 85 -0.11 -10.15 11.70
CA PHE A 85 -0.57 -9.46 10.50
C PHE A 85 -0.66 -7.95 10.70
N ALA A 86 -1.22 -7.50 11.82
CA ALA A 86 -1.32 -6.09 12.16
C ALA A 86 0.06 -5.42 12.34
N LEU A 87 1.02 -6.13 12.97
CA LEU A 87 2.40 -5.66 13.07
C LEU A 87 3.07 -5.59 11.68
N GLY A 88 2.74 -6.52 10.77
CA GLY A 88 3.16 -6.43 9.36
C GLY A 88 2.62 -5.16 8.69
N ALA A 89 1.34 -4.84 8.84
CA ALA A 89 0.74 -3.63 8.29
C ALA A 89 1.37 -2.34 8.87
N LEU A 90 1.78 -2.36 10.15
CA LEU A 90 2.55 -1.29 10.74
C LEU A 90 3.93 -1.14 10.08
N SER A 91 4.57 -2.27 9.71
CA SER A 91 5.84 -2.24 8.96
C SER A 91 5.68 -1.54 7.61
N HIS A 92 4.62 -1.86 6.87
CA HIS A 92 4.32 -1.21 5.58
C HIS A 92 4.15 0.30 5.76
N TYR A 93 3.27 0.71 6.66
CA TYR A 93 3.05 2.14 6.96
C TYR A 93 4.35 2.89 7.25
N VAL A 94 5.24 2.33 8.08
CA VAL A 94 6.52 2.96 8.38
C VAL A 94 7.47 2.93 7.20
N ALA A 95 7.45 1.85 6.41
CA ALA A 95 8.31 1.70 5.24
C ALA A 95 7.97 2.74 4.17
N ASP A 96 6.70 2.95 3.88
CA ASP A 96 6.27 3.87 2.84
C ASP A 96 6.53 5.32 3.22
N ILE A 97 6.17 5.72 4.44
CA ILE A 97 6.47 7.08 4.92
C ILE A 97 7.96 7.43 4.79
N ASN A 98 8.84 6.46 5.02
CA ASN A 98 10.27 6.67 4.94
C ASN A 98 10.84 6.38 3.55
N GLY A 99 10.23 5.46 2.80
CA GLY A 99 10.72 4.97 1.51
C GLY A 99 10.35 5.88 0.35
N HIS A 100 9.07 6.17 0.20
CA HIS A 100 8.56 6.89 -0.97
C HIS A 100 9.21 8.26 -1.22
N PRO A 101 9.55 9.09 -0.21
CA PRO A 101 10.32 10.30 -0.47
C PRO A 101 11.66 10.05 -1.17
N TYR A 102 12.36 8.96 -0.82
CA TYR A 102 13.61 8.56 -1.49
C TYR A 102 13.35 7.93 -2.87
N ILE A 103 12.25 7.20 -3.03
CA ILE A 103 11.81 6.70 -4.34
C ILE A 103 11.50 7.87 -5.26
N ASN A 104 10.74 8.86 -4.82
CA ASN A 104 10.39 10.06 -5.57
C ASN A 104 11.66 10.83 -6.04
N GLU A 105 12.67 10.99 -5.17
CA GLU A 105 13.97 11.55 -5.55
C GLU A 105 14.70 10.64 -6.56
N SER A 106 14.66 9.32 -6.37
CA SER A 106 15.28 8.35 -7.27
C SER A 106 14.64 8.38 -8.66
N VAL A 107 13.32 8.48 -8.76
CA VAL A 107 12.60 8.67 -10.03
C VAL A 107 13.08 9.95 -10.73
N GLY A 108 13.22 11.05 -9.99
CA GLY A 108 13.75 12.31 -10.55
C GLY A 108 15.17 12.16 -11.11
N ILE A 109 16.02 11.38 -10.46
CA ILE A 109 17.41 11.11 -10.91
C ILE A 109 17.42 10.19 -12.14
N GLU A 110 16.62 9.12 -12.11
CA GLU A 110 16.60 8.09 -13.16
C GLU A 110 15.82 8.49 -14.40
N TYR A 111 14.87 9.42 -14.25
CA TYR A 111 14.03 9.96 -15.33
C TYR A 111 14.18 11.48 -15.46
N PRO A 112 15.33 12.01 -15.93
CA PRO A 112 15.58 13.46 -16.03
C PRO A 112 14.53 14.25 -16.83
N PRO A 113 13.83 13.68 -17.84
CA PRO A 113 12.74 14.39 -18.50
C PRO A 113 11.56 14.70 -17.56
N LEU A 114 11.22 13.78 -16.65
CA LEU A 114 10.18 13.99 -15.64
C LEU A 114 10.62 15.05 -14.63
N ALA A 115 11.86 14.95 -14.13
CA ALA A 115 12.40 15.93 -13.20
C ALA A 115 12.43 17.36 -13.76
N ARG A 116 12.63 17.53 -15.07
CA ARG A 116 12.57 18.86 -15.71
C ARG A 116 11.18 19.46 -15.75
N LEU A 117 10.14 18.63 -15.78
CA LEU A 117 8.75 19.07 -15.88
C LEU A 117 8.11 19.24 -14.50
N TYR A 118 8.45 18.38 -13.56
CA TYR A 118 7.75 18.27 -12.28
C TYR A 118 8.60 18.56 -11.04
N GLY A 119 9.91 18.76 -11.24
CA GLY A 119 10.85 18.98 -10.12
C GLY A 119 11.69 17.74 -9.81
N PRO A 120 12.65 17.87 -8.86
CA PRO A 120 13.59 16.81 -8.53
C PRO A 120 12.95 15.58 -7.86
N GLU A 121 11.83 15.75 -7.20
CA GLU A 121 11.01 14.70 -6.61
C GLU A 121 9.80 14.46 -7.52
N VAL A 122 9.67 13.23 -8.02
CA VAL A 122 8.58 12.84 -8.92
C VAL A 122 7.73 11.80 -8.20
N PRO A 123 6.59 12.20 -7.62
CA PRO A 123 5.73 11.30 -6.86
C PRO A 123 4.95 10.35 -7.77
N TYR A 124 4.34 9.34 -7.16
CA TYR A 124 3.62 8.26 -7.82
C TYR A 124 2.50 8.75 -8.75
N ASP A 125 1.73 9.76 -8.36
CA ASP A 125 0.62 10.32 -9.16
C ASP A 125 1.07 10.96 -10.49
N VAL A 126 2.33 11.40 -10.58
CA VAL A 126 2.90 11.99 -11.80
C VAL A 126 3.22 10.93 -12.85
N ASP A 127 3.87 9.83 -12.44
CA ASP A 127 4.18 8.71 -13.34
C ASP A 127 4.27 7.38 -12.56
N HIS A 128 3.14 6.70 -12.41
CA HIS A 128 3.03 5.40 -11.75
C HIS A 128 4.03 4.37 -12.28
N LYS A 129 4.31 4.40 -13.60
CA LYS A 129 5.21 3.42 -14.23
C LYS A 129 6.66 3.67 -13.88
N ALA A 130 7.09 4.93 -13.89
CA ALA A 130 8.45 5.29 -13.50
C ALA A 130 8.68 4.90 -12.04
N HIS A 131 7.71 5.18 -11.16
CA HIS A 131 7.77 4.83 -9.74
C HIS A 131 7.92 3.32 -9.52
N ILE A 132 6.98 2.52 -10.02
CA ILE A 132 6.99 1.05 -9.88
C ILE A 132 8.26 0.43 -10.49
N ARG A 133 8.76 0.96 -11.61
CA ARG A 133 10.00 0.48 -12.23
C ARG A 133 11.25 0.78 -11.42
N THR A 134 11.26 1.90 -10.73
CA THR A 134 12.35 2.27 -9.81
C THR A 134 12.36 1.34 -8.60
N GLU A 135 11.22 1.12 -7.97
CA GLU A 135 11.08 0.18 -6.84
C GLU A 135 11.46 -1.25 -7.22
N PHE A 136 10.92 -1.75 -8.33
CA PHE A 136 11.27 -3.07 -8.82
C PHE A 136 12.76 -3.17 -9.19
N GLY A 137 13.36 -2.09 -9.68
CA GLY A 137 14.79 -2.00 -9.93
C GLY A 137 15.63 -2.22 -8.67
N PHE A 138 15.23 -1.65 -7.55
CA PHE A 138 15.89 -1.87 -6.25
C PHE A 138 15.76 -3.31 -5.79
N ASP A 139 14.56 -3.89 -5.84
CA ASP A 139 14.33 -5.28 -5.47
C ASP A 139 15.22 -6.24 -6.30
N VAL A 140 15.25 -6.05 -7.63
CA VAL A 140 16.11 -6.85 -8.53
C VAL A 140 17.59 -6.68 -8.19
N LEU A 141 18.04 -5.46 -7.88
CA LEU A 141 19.42 -5.19 -7.54
C LEU A 141 19.83 -5.86 -6.23
N GLN A 142 18.97 -5.83 -5.19
CA GLN A 142 19.26 -6.48 -3.91
C GLN A 142 19.39 -8.00 -4.07
N VAL A 143 18.50 -8.60 -4.83
CA VAL A 143 18.57 -10.02 -5.18
C VAL A 143 19.85 -10.32 -5.97
N ALA A 144 20.20 -9.50 -6.97
CA ALA A 144 21.40 -9.67 -7.78
C ALA A 144 22.69 -9.59 -6.97
N LYS A 145 22.74 -8.71 -5.97
CA LYS A 145 23.88 -8.56 -5.05
C LYS A 145 23.89 -9.63 -3.94
N GLY A 146 22.87 -10.47 -3.86
CA GLY A 146 22.76 -11.53 -2.86
C GLY A 146 22.64 -11.01 -1.43
N ARG A 147 22.02 -9.84 -1.24
CA ARG A 147 21.93 -9.19 0.06
C ARG A 147 20.73 -9.66 0.87
N TYR A 148 19.58 -9.87 0.23
CA TYR A 148 18.36 -10.25 0.93
C TYR A 148 17.71 -11.55 0.41
N ALA A 149 17.47 -11.66 -0.88
CA ALA A 149 16.70 -12.76 -1.44
C ALA A 149 17.09 -14.18 -1.01
N PRO A 150 18.35 -14.50 -0.65
CA PRO A 150 18.70 -15.82 -0.18
C PRO A 150 17.85 -16.30 1.01
N GLU A 151 17.62 -15.46 2.00
CA GLU A 151 16.92 -15.88 3.22
C GLU A 151 15.41 -15.93 3.02
N ASP A 152 14.83 -14.96 2.35
CA ASP A 152 13.41 -14.94 2.03
C ASP A 152 12.99 -16.12 1.13
N PHE A 153 13.83 -16.45 0.14
CA PHE A 153 13.61 -17.63 -0.70
C PHE A 153 13.97 -18.96 0.00
N HIS A 154 14.82 -18.94 1.01
CA HIS A 154 15.22 -20.13 1.77
C HIS A 154 14.20 -20.53 2.83
N ASN A 155 13.69 -19.54 3.52
CA ASN A 155 12.79 -19.71 4.64
C ASN A 155 11.35 -19.33 4.28
N PHE A 156 11.04 -19.29 2.97
CA PHE A 156 9.73 -18.88 2.49
C PHE A 156 8.63 -19.71 3.15
N ILE A 157 7.96 -19.10 4.11
CA ILE A 157 6.89 -19.69 4.89
C ILE A 157 5.50 -19.35 4.33
N GLY A 158 5.46 -18.61 3.25
CA GLY A 158 4.25 -18.14 2.59
C GLY A 158 3.79 -16.77 3.07
N PHE A 159 2.71 -16.31 2.46
CA PHE A 159 2.01 -15.09 2.79
C PHE A 159 0.59 -15.45 3.21
N GLU A 160 0.22 -15.05 4.40
CA GLU A 160 -1.12 -15.27 4.93
C GLU A 160 -1.83 -13.94 5.20
N VAL A 161 -3.14 -13.90 4.93
CA VAL A 161 -3.98 -12.72 5.13
C VAL A 161 -5.04 -13.04 6.16
N SER A 162 -5.16 -12.23 7.20
CA SER A 162 -6.26 -12.31 8.14
C SER A 162 -7.47 -11.55 7.61
N GLN A 163 -8.28 -12.21 6.76
CA GLN A 163 -9.50 -11.62 6.21
C GLN A 163 -10.46 -11.12 7.31
N PRO A 164 -10.75 -11.89 8.39
CA PRO A 164 -11.67 -11.42 9.42
C PRO A 164 -11.21 -10.14 10.13
N LEU A 165 -9.90 -10.01 10.41
CA LEU A 165 -9.35 -8.78 10.97
C LEU A 165 -9.41 -7.63 9.97
N LEU A 166 -9.08 -7.90 8.71
CA LEU A 166 -9.09 -6.89 7.64
C LEU A 166 -10.50 -6.31 7.46
N GLU A 167 -11.54 -7.15 7.43
CA GLU A 167 -12.94 -6.75 7.32
C GLU A 167 -13.37 -5.87 8.50
N ARG A 168 -13.04 -6.27 9.75
CA ARG A 168 -13.38 -5.47 10.94
C ARG A 168 -12.67 -4.12 10.94
N ALA A 169 -11.35 -4.13 10.83
CA ALA A 169 -10.57 -2.90 10.90
C ALA A 169 -10.88 -1.94 9.75
N PHE A 170 -11.21 -2.45 8.57
CA PHE A 170 -11.62 -1.62 7.44
C PHE A 170 -12.95 -0.92 7.70
N LEU A 171 -13.95 -1.66 8.21
CA LEU A 171 -15.25 -1.09 8.59
C LEU A 171 -15.10 -0.05 9.71
N ASP A 172 -14.34 -0.37 10.75
CA ASP A 172 -14.17 0.51 11.90
C ASP A 172 -13.37 1.77 11.56
N THR A 173 -12.46 1.68 10.56
CA THR A 173 -11.67 2.84 10.13
C THR A 173 -12.42 3.73 9.16
N TYR A 174 -13.11 3.16 8.17
CA TYR A 174 -13.65 3.89 7.02
C TYR A 174 -15.17 3.95 6.99
N GLY A 175 -15.88 3.27 7.88
CA GLY A 175 -17.34 3.25 7.93
C GLY A 175 -18.00 2.54 6.76
N VAL A 176 -17.22 1.90 5.89
CA VAL A 176 -17.70 1.14 4.72
C VAL A 176 -17.24 -0.31 4.80
N LYS A 177 -18.07 -1.23 4.33
CA LYS A 177 -17.74 -2.65 4.34
C LYS A 177 -16.67 -2.95 3.30
N LEU A 178 -15.68 -3.80 3.65
CA LEU A 178 -14.65 -4.23 2.69
C LEU A 178 -15.25 -4.84 1.43
N SER A 179 -16.34 -5.61 1.56
CA SER A 179 -17.06 -6.23 0.43
C SER A 179 -17.70 -5.21 -0.53
N SER A 180 -18.00 -3.98 -0.10
CA SER A 180 -18.47 -2.92 -1.00
C SER A 180 -17.34 -2.36 -1.88
N VAL A 181 -16.10 -2.41 -1.40
CA VAL A 181 -14.90 -1.98 -2.12
C VAL A 181 -14.29 -3.15 -2.92
N MET A 182 -14.19 -4.34 -2.33
CA MET A 182 -13.71 -5.57 -2.97
C MET A 182 -14.78 -6.66 -2.96
N PRO A 183 -15.69 -6.69 -3.92
CA PRO A 183 -16.81 -7.67 -3.91
C PRO A 183 -16.38 -9.14 -3.97
N ASN A 184 -15.18 -9.42 -4.46
CA ASN A 184 -14.58 -10.76 -4.54
C ASN A 184 -13.34 -10.87 -3.65
N GLU A 185 -13.45 -10.53 -2.37
CA GLU A 185 -12.34 -10.48 -1.40
C GLU A 185 -11.46 -11.74 -1.42
N GLN A 186 -12.07 -12.92 -1.37
CA GLN A 186 -11.33 -14.19 -1.37
C GLN A 186 -10.51 -14.38 -2.66
N LEU A 187 -11.03 -13.95 -3.81
CA LEU A 187 -10.30 -14.01 -5.07
C LEU A 187 -9.15 -13.00 -5.10
N ALA A 188 -9.39 -11.79 -4.61
CA ALA A 188 -8.35 -10.76 -4.47
C ALA A 188 -7.22 -11.25 -3.54
N ILE A 189 -7.55 -11.78 -2.37
CA ILE A 189 -6.58 -12.37 -1.42
C ILE A 189 -5.80 -13.52 -2.06
N ASN A 190 -6.46 -14.44 -2.75
CA ASN A 190 -5.79 -15.58 -3.38
C ASN A 190 -4.86 -15.17 -4.51
N THR A 191 -5.25 -14.20 -5.33
CA THR A 191 -4.40 -13.69 -6.42
C THR A 191 -3.25 -12.85 -5.90
N TYR A 192 -3.48 -12.03 -4.87
CA TYR A 192 -2.45 -11.32 -4.15
C TYR A 192 -1.40 -12.28 -3.58
N ARG A 193 -1.81 -13.25 -2.75
CA ARG A 193 -0.91 -14.26 -2.18
C ARG A 193 -0.10 -14.99 -3.27
N ARG A 194 -0.75 -15.42 -4.34
CA ARG A 194 -0.07 -16.07 -5.48
C ARG A 194 0.90 -15.14 -6.20
N SER A 195 0.56 -13.86 -6.33
CA SER A 195 1.42 -12.89 -7.00
C SER A 195 2.69 -12.64 -6.19
N VAL A 196 2.55 -12.35 -4.91
CA VAL A 196 3.67 -12.04 -4.03
C VAL A 196 4.55 -13.28 -3.79
N SER A 197 3.94 -14.44 -3.54
CA SER A 197 4.68 -15.66 -3.22
C SER A 197 5.28 -16.39 -4.43
N GLY A 198 4.76 -16.18 -5.63
CA GLY A 198 5.17 -16.93 -6.81
C GLY A 198 5.55 -16.09 -8.01
N ILE A 199 4.68 -15.15 -8.43
CA ILE A 199 4.87 -14.41 -9.68
C ILE A 199 6.01 -13.41 -9.57
N ILE A 200 6.05 -12.59 -8.52
CA ILE A 200 7.09 -11.58 -8.32
C ILE A 200 8.49 -12.20 -8.19
N PRO A 201 8.72 -13.25 -7.39
CA PRO A 201 9.99 -13.95 -7.36
C PRO A 201 10.41 -14.53 -8.72
N GLU A 202 9.49 -15.11 -9.47
CA GLU A 202 9.78 -15.61 -10.82
C GLU A 202 10.10 -14.47 -11.81
N MET A 203 9.40 -13.34 -11.72
CA MET A 203 9.67 -12.16 -12.53
C MET A 203 11.07 -11.59 -12.24
N THR A 204 11.47 -11.56 -10.98
CA THR A 204 12.83 -11.13 -10.59
C THR A 204 13.88 -12.03 -11.24
N LYS A 205 13.69 -13.36 -11.24
CA LYS A 205 14.57 -14.30 -11.94
C LYS A 205 14.61 -14.05 -13.45
N VAL A 206 13.46 -13.77 -14.06
CA VAL A 206 13.35 -13.46 -15.50
C VAL A 206 14.05 -12.14 -15.82
N ALA A 207 13.87 -11.11 -15.01
CA ALA A 207 14.54 -9.82 -15.16
C ALA A 207 16.07 -9.97 -15.11
N LEU A 208 16.57 -10.76 -14.17
CA LEU A 208 18.01 -11.09 -14.06
C LEU A 208 18.53 -11.90 -15.26
N LEU A 209 17.73 -12.82 -15.80
CA LEU A 209 18.09 -13.56 -17.00
C LEU A 209 18.19 -12.66 -18.24
N VAL A 210 17.30 -11.68 -18.34
CA VAL A 210 17.24 -10.75 -19.50
C VAL A 210 18.33 -9.68 -19.42
N LYS A 211 18.60 -9.12 -18.24
CA LYS A 211 19.55 -8.01 -18.02
C LYS A 211 20.88 -8.44 -17.36
N GLY A 212 21.11 -9.74 -17.19
CA GLY A 212 22.31 -10.23 -16.51
C GLY A 212 23.65 -9.78 -17.10
N ASP A 213 23.69 -9.51 -18.42
CA ASP A 213 24.91 -9.03 -19.09
C ASP A 213 25.18 -7.54 -18.78
N GLU A 214 24.14 -6.74 -18.51
CA GLU A 214 24.25 -5.35 -18.07
C GLU A 214 24.66 -5.29 -16.58
N LEU A 215 24.00 -6.07 -15.73
CA LEU A 215 24.33 -6.21 -14.32
C LEU A 215 25.76 -6.73 -14.09
N GLN A 216 26.28 -7.58 -14.98
CA GLN A 216 27.65 -8.08 -14.88
C GLN A 216 28.70 -6.98 -15.09
N LYS A 217 28.37 -5.92 -15.85
CA LYS A 217 29.27 -4.79 -16.08
C LYS A 217 29.33 -3.84 -14.88
N GLU A 218 28.24 -3.71 -14.15
CA GLU A 218 28.10 -2.76 -13.05
C GLU A 218 28.41 -3.36 -11.67
N ILE A 219 28.25 -4.66 -11.51
CA ILE A 219 28.50 -5.35 -10.23
C ILE A 219 29.79 -6.15 -10.31
N PRO A 220 30.89 -5.69 -9.69
CA PRO A 220 32.12 -6.47 -9.59
C PRO A 220 31.84 -7.84 -8.94
N ASN A 221 32.27 -8.91 -9.63
CA ASN A 221 32.10 -10.31 -9.20
C ASN A 221 30.66 -10.87 -9.31
N PHE A 222 29.76 -10.21 -10.04
CA PHE A 222 28.46 -10.82 -10.35
C PHE A 222 28.64 -12.10 -11.17
N ASN A 223 28.20 -13.22 -10.63
CA ASN A 223 28.20 -14.51 -11.33
C ASN A 223 26.77 -15.03 -11.48
N ARG A 224 26.19 -14.83 -12.68
CA ARG A 224 24.84 -15.24 -13.04
C ARG A 224 24.54 -16.71 -12.76
N GLN A 225 25.49 -17.63 -13.07
CA GLN A 225 25.31 -19.06 -12.82
C GLN A 225 25.28 -19.37 -11.32
N ARG A 226 26.13 -18.70 -10.54
CA ARG A 226 26.17 -18.85 -9.09
C ARG A 226 24.94 -18.25 -8.42
N PHE A 227 24.45 -17.14 -8.93
CA PHE A 227 23.23 -16.51 -8.48
C PHE A 227 21.99 -17.35 -8.77
N LEU A 228 21.79 -17.79 -10.01
CA LEU A 228 20.72 -18.69 -10.41
C LEU A 228 20.82 -20.06 -9.72
N TYR A 229 22.02 -20.54 -9.45
CA TYR A 229 22.24 -21.76 -8.70
C TYR A 229 21.89 -21.62 -7.22
N ARG A 230 22.24 -20.52 -6.60
CA ARG A 230 21.85 -20.22 -5.21
C ARG A 230 20.34 -20.11 -5.06
N LEU A 231 19.68 -19.42 -5.97
CA LEU A 231 18.21 -19.34 -5.99
C LEU A 231 17.53 -20.69 -6.30
N SER A 232 18.18 -21.61 -7.02
CA SER A 232 17.47 -22.76 -7.59
C SER A 232 17.71 -24.09 -6.88
N LYS A 233 18.81 -24.31 -6.21
CA LYS A 233 19.19 -25.67 -5.81
C LYS A 233 19.63 -25.91 -4.38
N ALA A 234 20.53 -25.11 -3.83
CA ALA A 234 21.21 -25.50 -2.59
C ALA A 234 20.30 -25.36 -1.37
N ASP A 235 19.45 -24.39 -1.37
CA ASP A 235 18.81 -23.90 -0.18
C ASP A 235 17.33 -24.30 -0.13
N TYR A 236 16.67 -24.33 -1.27
CA TYR A 236 15.31 -24.85 -1.41
C TYR A 236 15.20 -26.34 -1.04
N GLN A 237 16.18 -27.16 -1.48
CA GLN A 237 16.20 -28.59 -1.14
C GLN A 237 16.42 -28.84 0.36
N LYS A 238 17.16 -27.97 1.03
CA LYS A 238 17.47 -28.08 2.45
C LYS A 238 16.29 -27.69 3.35
N SER A 239 15.49 -26.71 2.90
CA SER A 239 14.37 -26.16 3.66
C SER A 239 13.02 -26.80 3.34
N TRP A 240 12.79 -27.27 2.12
CA TRP A 240 11.48 -27.71 1.60
C TRP A 240 11.41 -29.16 1.16
N GLY A 241 12.51 -29.92 1.16
CA GLY A 241 12.53 -31.34 0.82
C GLY A 241 12.02 -31.65 -0.58
N ALA A 242 11.18 -32.71 -0.74
CA ALA A 242 10.72 -33.22 -2.03
C ALA A 242 9.71 -32.33 -2.79
N GLY A 243 9.27 -31.21 -2.19
CA GLY A 243 8.31 -30.26 -2.81
C GLY A 243 8.92 -29.25 -3.79
N PHE A 244 10.24 -29.26 -3.97
CA PHE A 244 10.92 -28.31 -4.86
C PHE A 244 10.55 -28.55 -6.33
N GLN A 245 9.87 -27.61 -6.95
CA GLN A 245 9.73 -27.54 -8.41
C GLN A 245 10.87 -26.70 -8.98
N LYS A 246 11.77 -27.34 -9.75
CA LYS A 246 12.73 -26.60 -10.59
C LYS A 246 11.99 -25.54 -11.40
N PRO A 247 12.63 -24.35 -11.70
CA PRO A 247 12.14 -23.48 -12.75
C PRO A 247 11.88 -24.35 -13.98
N GLY A 248 10.61 -24.58 -14.28
CA GLY A 248 10.23 -25.48 -15.36
C GLY A 248 10.64 -24.88 -16.70
N PRO A 249 10.57 -25.67 -17.77
CA PRO A 249 10.80 -25.15 -19.11
C PRO A 249 9.96 -23.90 -19.41
N GLY A 250 8.85 -23.70 -18.68
CA GLY A 250 8.04 -22.48 -18.72
C GLY A 250 8.76 -21.20 -18.33
N ALA A 251 9.68 -21.20 -17.36
CA ALA A 251 10.45 -20.00 -17.00
C ALA A 251 11.47 -19.65 -18.09
N HIS A 252 12.09 -20.64 -18.72
CA HIS A 252 12.97 -20.41 -19.87
C HIS A 252 12.18 -20.00 -21.12
N VAL A 253 11.00 -20.57 -21.36
CA VAL A 253 10.09 -20.17 -22.43
C VAL A 253 9.57 -18.74 -22.19
N MET A 254 9.20 -18.40 -20.95
CA MET A 254 8.83 -17.04 -20.58
C MET A 254 9.99 -16.05 -20.78
N ALA A 255 11.21 -16.39 -20.43
CA ALA A 255 12.39 -15.54 -20.67
C ALA A 255 12.67 -15.33 -22.17
N VAL A 256 12.43 -16.35 -23.01
CA VAL A 256 12.55 -16.23 -24.47
C VAL A 256 11.39 -15.42 -25.05
N ILE A 257 10.17 -15.66 -24.59
CA ILE A 257 8.98 -14.86 -24.96
C ILE A 257 9.20 -13.40 -24.56
N PHE A 258 9.76 -13.17 -23.40
CA PHE A 258 10.09 -11.81 -22.90
C PHE A 258 11.11 -11.06 -23.78
N LYS A 259 12.07 -11.79 -24.37
CA LYS A 259 13.05 -11.22 -25.33
C LYS A 259 12.46 -10.93 -26.70
N VAL A 260 11.44 -11.68 -27.12
CA VAL A 260 10.96 -11.69 -28.52
C VAL A 260 9.61 -11.00 -28.68
N THR A 261 8.78 -10.91 -27.63
CA THR A 261 7.48 -10.23 -27.70
C THR A 261 7.63 -8.71 -27.59
N PRO A 262 6.95 -7.94 -28.46
CA PRO A 262 6.79 -6.51 -28.22
C PRO A 262 6.17 -6.32 -26.83
N LYS A 263 6.76 -5.43 -26.01
CA LYS A 263 6.34 -5.12 -24.65
C LYS A 263 4.93 -4.52 -24.66
N VAL A 264 3.90 -5.38 -24.67
CA VAL A 264 2.47 -5.00 -24.77
C VAL A 264 1.73 -5.61 -23.57
N GLY A 265 0.81 -4.86 -22.98
CA GLY A 265 0.00 -5.30 -21.83
C GLY A 265 0.79 -5.36 -20.52
N PRO A 266 0.39 -6.20 -19.55
CA PRO A 266 1.02 -6.31 -18.22
C PRO A 266 2.53 -6.57 -18.25
N LEU A 267 3.03 -7.18 -19.31
CA LEU A 267 4.46 -7.45 -19.53
C LEU A 267 5.28 -6.19 -19.87
N ARG A 268 4.62 -5.09 -20.23
CA ARG A 268 5.26 -3.81 -20.53
C ARG A 268 5.76 -3.12 -19.26
N ASP A 269 5.18 -3.45 -18.13
CA ASP A 269 5.45 -2.80 -16.85
C ASP A 269 6.57 -3.48 -16.04
N ILE A 270 7.07 -4.62 -16.50
CA ILE A 270 8.19 -5.39 -15.91
C ILE A 270 9.57 -4.86 -16.35
N ASP A 271 9.63 -3.83 -17.21
CA ASP A 271 10.89 -3.17 -17.52
C ASP A 271 11.29 -2.31 -16.32
N PHE A 272 12.36 -2.67 -15.64
CA PHE A 272 12.89 -1.86 -14.55
C PHE A 272 14.00 -0.93 -15.04
N LYS A 273 14.18 0.17 -14.35
CA LYS A 273 15.33 1.03 -14.51
C LYS A 273 16.45 0.53 -13.61
N GLU A 274 17.68 0.42 -14.15
CA GLU A 274 18.81 0.05 -13.33
C GLU A 274 19.12 1.19 -12.34
N PRO A 275 19.13 0.90 -11.03
CA PRO A 275 19.53 1.88 -10.04
C PRO A 275 20.98 2.36 -10.27
N THR A 276 21.19 3.65 -10.15
CA THR A 276 22.52 4.24 -10.11
C THR A 276 23.13 4.10 -8.71
N THR A 277 24.44 4.29 -8.55
CA THR A 277 25.08 4.32 -7.23
C THR A 277 24.38 5.33 -6.29
N LYS A 278 23.98 6.48 -6.83
CA LYS A 278 23.31 7.51 -6.03
C LYS A 278 21.92 7.07 -5.56
N THR A 279 21.12 6.47 -6.43
CA THR A 279 19.78 6.00 -6.08
C THR A 279 19.85 4.77 -5.18
N GLU A 280 20.86 3.92 -5.32
CA GLU A 280 21.13 2.84 -4.37
C GLU A 280 21.48 3.36 -2.97
N ASP A 281 22.28 4.42 -2.87
CA ASP A 281 22.58 5.06 -1.57
C ASP A 281 21.30 5.63 -0.92
N LEU A 282 20.38 6.19 -1.71
CA LEU A 282 19.07 6.64 -1.24
C LEU A 282 18.22 5.47 -0.72
N TYR A 283 18.20 4.37 -1.47
CA TYR A 283 17.51 3.14 -1.05
C TYR A 283 18.01 2.65 0.31
N PHE A 284 19.33 2.54 0.52
CA PHE A 284 19.87 2.10 1.82
C PHE A 284 19.57 3.07 2.96
N LYS A 285 19.56 4.38 2.68
CA LYS A 285 19.11 5.35 3.67
C LYS A 285 17.67 5.12 4.08
N SER A 286 16.78 4.87 3.10
CA SER A 286 15.37 4.59 3.36
C SER A 286 15.18 3.33 4.19
N VAL A 287 15.83 2.22 3.83
CA VAL A 287 15.76 0.95 4.58
C VAL A 287 16.26 1.11 6.01
N ASN A 288 17.44 1.72 6.20
CA ASN A 288 17.99 1.94 7.55
C ASN A 288 17.06 2.82 8.40
N GLN A 289 16.53 3.90 7.84
CA GLN A 289 15.59 4.78 8.53
C GLN A 289 14.30 4.06 8.88
N THR A 290 13.78 3.23 7.97
CA THR A 290 12.59 2.40 8.20
C THR A 290 12.82 1.41 9.33
N VAL A 291 13.92 0.66 9.33
CA VAL A 291 14.25 -0.30 10.40
C VAL A 291 14.32 0.39 11.76
N ASP A 292 14.99 1.54 11.83
CA ASP A 292 15.09 2.32 13.07
C ASP A 292 13.72 2.83 13.55
N GLN A 293 12.88 3.32 12.64
CA GLN A 293 11.56 3.87 13.00
C GLN A 293 10.55 2.78 13.30
N TYR A 294 10.56 1.69 12.54
CA TYR A 294 9.70 0.54 12.82
C TYR A 294 10.06 -0.11 14.16
N GLY A 295 11.37 -0.23 14.45
CA GLY A 295 11.81 -0.68 15.77
C GLY A 295 11.29 0.20 16.92
N LYS A 296 11.26 1.53 16.75
CA LYS A 296 10.64 2.45 17.73
C LYS A 296 9.14 2.24 17.83
N ALA A 297 8.44 2.14 16.70
CA ALA A 297 7.00 1.89 16.67
C ALA A 297 6.63 0.57 17.38
N LEU A 298 7.41 -0.50 17.21
CA LEU A 298 7.23 -1.75 17.95
C LEU A 298 7.40 -1.58 19.47
N GLN A 299 8.33 -0.72 19.92
CA GLN A 299 8.46 -0.38 21.34
C GLN A 299 7.25 0.44 21.83
N GLU A 300 6.73 1.34 21.02
CA GLU A 300 5.51 2.09 21.34
C GLU A 300 4.29 1.17 21.43
N VAL A 301 4.16 0.18 20.53
CA VAL A 301 3.14 -0.90 20.64
C VAL A 301 3.28 -1.63 21.96
N LYS A 302 4.49 -2.05 22.33
CA LYS A 302 4.77 -2.73 23.60
C LYS A 302 4.35 -1.88 24.81
N ASN A 303 4.59 -0.59 24.73
CA ASN A 303 4.30 0.36 25.79
C ASN A 303 2.85 0.89 25.75
N LYS A 304 2.04 0.44 24.79
CA LYS A 304 0.65 0.88 24.56
C LYS A 304 0.50 2.40 24.34
N ASN A 305 1.47 2.99 23.66
CA ASN A 305 1.46 4.43 23.35
C ASN A 305 1.81 4.71 21.89
N LEU A 306 1.52 3.77 21.00
CA LEU A 306 1.77 3.89 19.56
C LEU A 306 1.15 5.16 19.00
N GLN A 307 1.97 5.91 18.28
CA GLN A 307 1.56 7.09 17.54
C GLN A 307 1.72 6.84 16.05
N THR A 308 0.60 6.80 15.34
CA THR A 308 0.56 6.70 13.87
C THR A 308 -0.27 7.86 13.34
N PRO A 309 0.35 9.00 13.07
CA PRO A 309 -0.36 10.13 12.47
C PRO A 309 -0.90 9.77 11.07
N ASP A 310 -2.01 10.38 10.68
CA ASP A 310 -2.56 10.21 9.35
C ASP A 310 -1.74 11.01 8.34
N ILE A 311 -0.92 10.29 7.58
CA ILE A 311 0.06 10.78 6.63
C ILE A 311 -0.26 10.16 5.26
N ASP A 312 -0.07 10.94 4.22
CA ASP A 312 -0.02 10.46 2.84
C ASP A 312 1.27 9.64 2.65
N LEU A 313 1.12 8.36 2.40
CA LEU A 313 2.26 7.44 2.36
C LEU A 313 3.17 7.68 1.15
N ASP A 314 2.66 8.21 0.03
CA ASP A 314 3.49 8.50 -1.16
C ASP A 314 4.39 9.72 -0.99
N THR A 315 3.97 10.68 -0.18
CA THR A 315 4.73 11.91 0.01
C THR A 315 5.42 12.00 1.39
N GLY A 316 5.00 11.16 2.34
CA GLY A 316 5.45 11.21 3.73
C GLY A 316 4.98 12.47 4.47
N LYS A 317 3.97 13.19 3.97
CA LYS A 317 3.45 14.45 4.52
C LYS A 317 2.05 14.27 5.10
N PRO A 318 1.63 15.09 6.07
CA PRO A 318 0.25 15.10 6.53
C PRO A 318 -0.71 15.33 5.37
N THR A 319 -1.75 14.48 5.26
CA THR A 319 -2.74 14.59 4.19
C THR A 319 -3.53 15.89 4.30
N LYS A 320 -3.54 16.67 3.24
CA LYS A 320 -4.29 17.92 3.14
C LYS A 320 -4.89 18.09 1.76
N ARG A 321 -6.09 18.62 1.72
CA ARG A 321 -6.81 18.90 0.48
C ARG A 321 -6.04 19.85 -0.42
N GLY A 322 -5.94 19.50 -1.71
CA GLY A 322 -5.27 20.29 -2.74
C GLY A 322 -3.75 20.12 -2.80
N GLU A 323 -3.15 19.30 -1.92
CA GLU A 323 -1.71 19.04 -1.93
C GLU A 323 -1.35 17.78 -2.71
N TYR A 324 -2.23 16.77 -2.73
CA TYR A 324 -1.99 15.51 -3.44
C TYR A 324 -3.26 15.02 -4.17
N PRO A 325 -3.26 14.94 -5.52
CA PRO A 325 -4.46 14.64 -6.30
C PRO A 325 -5.12 13.30 -5.98
N LEU A 326 -4.34 12.25 -5.70
CA LEU A 326 -4.87 10.94 -5.34
C LEU A 326 -5.57 10.99 -3.97
N ALA A 327 -5.02 11.67 -2.98
CA ALA A 327 -5.68 11.87 -1.70
C ALA A 327 -7.00 12.63 -1.85
N ASP A 328 -7.02 13.70 -2.66
CA ASP A 328 -8.26 14.45 -2.96
C ASP A 328 -9.33 13.58 -3.60
N ALA A 329 -8.93 12.73 -4.55
CA ALA A 329 -9.84 11.79 -5.21
C ALA A 329 -10.37 10.73 -4.23
N THR A 330 -9.51 10.20 -3.37
CA THR A 330 -9.84 9.15 -2.41
C THR A 330 -10.79 9.64 -1.32
N TYR A 331 -10.55 10.83 -0.75
CA TYR A 331 -11.48 11.44 0.21
C TYR A 331 -12.86 11.68 -0.40
N ARG A 332 -12.93 12.07 -1.67
CA ARG A 332 -14.20 12.24 -2.37
C ARG A 332 -14.91 10.91 -2.57
N GLU A 333 -14.19 9.87 -3.01
CA GLU A 333 -14.75 8.54 -3.20
C GLU A 333 -15.31 7.97 -1.89
N LEU A 334 -14.56 8.12 -0.78
CA LEU A 334 -15.02 7.71 0.53
C LEU A 334 -16.28 8.47 0.95
N LEU A 335 -16.31 9.80 0.77
CA LEU A 335 -17.47 10.61 1.11
C LEU A 335 -18.70 10.20 0.29
N ASP A 336 -18.52 9.94 -1.02
CA ASP A 336 -19.58 9.46 -1.92
C ASP A 336 -20.16 8.12 -1.41
N GLN A 337 -19.32 7.17 -1.00
CA GLN A 337 -19.75 5.87 -0.46
C GLN A 337 -20.48 6.00 0.88
N LEU A 338 -19.94 6.79 1.80
CA LEU A 338 -20.57 7.05 3.09
C LEU A 338 -21.93 7.75 2.95
N ALA A 339 -22.04 8.71 2.03
CA ALA A 339 -23.30 9.39 1.75
C ALA A 339 -24.33 8.46 1.12
N ALA A 340 -23.92 7.54 0.25
CA ALA A 340 -24.79 6.51 -0.34
C ALA A 340 -25.37 5.57 0.72
N ASP A 341 -24.60 5.23 1.75
CA ASP A 341 -25.02 4.41 2.90
C ASP A 341 -25.61 5.25 4.05
N HIS A 342 -25.96 6.51 3.79
CA HIS A 342 -26.54 7.40 4.80
C HIS A 342 -25.69 7.56 6.07
N PHE A 343 -24.37 7.39 5.97
CA PHE A 343 -23.39 7.49 7.05
C PHE A 343 -23.63 6.49 8.22
N GLU A 344 -24.25 5.33 7.95
CA GLU A 344 -24.72 4.39 8.99
C GLU A 344 -23.62 3.89 9.93
N ASN A 345 -22.39 3.63 9.39
CA ASN A 345 -21.30 3.03 10.15
C ASN A 345 -20.18 4.04 10.47
N MET A 346 -20.44 5.32 10.33
CA MET A 346 -19.45 6.36 10.54
C MET A 346 -19.33 6.69 12.03
N ASP A 347 -18.11 6.59 12.57
CA ASP A 347 -17.80 7.05 13.91
C ASP A 347 -17.45 8.56 13.94
N ASP A 348 -17.35 9.11 15.14
CA ASP A 348 -17.01 10.52 15.33
C ASP A 348 -15.60 10.88 14.83
N ALA A 349 -14.64 9.96 14.96
CA ALA A 349 -13.27 10.21 14.55
C ALA A 349 -13.17 10.32 13.01
N LEU A 350 -13.84 9.43 12.28
CA LEU A 350 -13.92 9.49 10.81
C LEU A 350 -14.65 10.76 10.36
N ARG A 351 -15.77 11.08 11.02
CA ARG A 351 -16.53 12.30 10.72
C ARG A 351 -15.66 13.56 10.87
N GLN A 352 -14.95 13.68 11.98
CA GLN A 352 -14.08 14.82 12.24
C GLN A 352 -12.92 14.90 11.25
N ASP A 353 -12.36 13.77 10.86
CA ASP A 353 -11.29 13.72 9.86
C ASP A 353 -11.77 14.25 8.51
N ILE A 354 -12.91 13.75 8.00
CA ILE A 354 -13.50 14.21 6.74
C ILE A 354 -13.85 15.71 6.82
N LEU A 355 -14.48 16.16 7.91
CA LEU A 355 -14.82 17.58 8.08
C LEU A 355 -13.59 18.46 8.12
N LYS A 356 -12.50 18.00 8.75
CA LYS A 356 -11.21 18.70 8.76
C LYS A 356 -10.58 18.76 7.37
N PHE A 357 -10.62 17.64 6.61
CA PHE A 357 -10.11 17.63 5.25
C PHE A 357 -10.85 18.61 4.34
N TYR A 358 -12.16 18.73 4.50
CA TYR A 358 -13.00 19.68 3.76
C TYR A 358 -13.17 21.03 4.46
N ASP A 359 -12.34 21.36 5.46
CA ASP A 359 -12.37 22.68 6.07
C ASP A 359 -12.02 23.77 5.03
N GLY A 360 -12.79 24.86 5.04
CA GLY A 360 -12.67 25.91 4.02
C GLY A 360 -13.11 25.49 2.60
N PHE A 361 -13.67 24.27 2.43
CA PHE A 361 -14.28 23.90 1.15
C PHE A 361 -15.51 24.78 0.89
N GLY A 362 -15.41 25.59 -0.10
CA GLY A 362 -16.41 26.59 -0.44
C GLY A 362 -16.57 26.76 -1.96
N PHE A 363 -17.49 27.56 -2.45
CA PHE A 363 -17.69 27.77 -3.89
C PHE A 363 -16.46 28.40 -4.55
N PRO A 364 -16.13 28.00 -5.80
CA PRO A 364 -15.05 28.64 -6.53
C PRO A 364 -15.32 30.13 -6.67
N PRO A 365 -14.28 30.97 -6.69
CA PRO A 365 -14.44 32.42 -6.81
C PRO A 365 -15.32 32.78 -8.02
N PRO A 366 -16.19 33.80 -7.89
CA PRO A 366 -17.01 34.27 -9.01
C PRO A 366 -16.14 34.58 -10.23
N GLY A 367 -16.55 34.09 -11.41
CA GLY A 367 -15.84 34.31 -12.66
C GLY A 367 -14.78 33.26 -13.02
N THR A 368 -14.55 32.29 -12.16
CA THR A 368 -13.69 31.13 -12.52
C THR A 368 -14.34 30.33 -13.64
N ARG A 369 -13.64 30.19 -14.77
CA ARG A 369 -14.10 29.36 -15.88
C ARG A 369 -13.86 27.92 -15.52
N ILE A 370 -14.90 27.18 -15.17
CA ILE A 370 -14.82 25.79 -14.74
C ILE A 370 -15.66 24.94 -15.68
N ASP A 371 -15.15 23.75 -16.01
CA ASP A 371 -15.87 22.74 -16.78
C ASP A 371 -17.17 22.33 -16.05
N LYS A 372 -18.25 22.05 -16.81
CA LYS A 372 -19.52 21.65 -16.22
C LYS A 372 -19.43 20.42 -15.34
N CYS A 373 -18.58 19.44 -15.71
CA CYS A 373 -18.41 18.22 -14.95
C CYS A 373 -17.68 18.48 -13.61
N VAL A 374 -16.71 19.41 -13.61
CA VAL A 374 -16.06 19.86 -12.37
C VAL A 374 -17.07 20.54 -11.46
N VAL A 375 -17.96 21.38 -11.98
CA VAL A 375 -19.03 22.05 -11.22
C VAL A 375 -20.01 21.02 -10.64
N GLN A 376 -20.42 20.01 -11.39
CA GLN A 376 -21.31 18.97 -10.92
C GLN A 376 -20.71 18.16 -9.77
N ARG A 377 -19.49 17.69 -9.93
CA ARG A 377 -18.73 16.98 -8.88
C ARG A 377 -18.60 17.85 -7.63
N TRP A 378 -18.28 19.09 -7.81
CA TRP A 378 -18.12 20.05 -6.74
C TRP A 378 -19.41 20.30 -5.96
N ASN A 379 -20.55 20.47 -6.67
CA ASN A 379 -21.86 20.62 -6.06
C ASN A 379 -22.25 19.34 -5.28
N LYS A 380 -21.98 18.15 -5.81
CA LYS A 380 -22.21 16.87 -5.12
C LYS A 380 -21.45 16.83 -3.81
N THR A 381 -20.13 17.03 -3.86
CA THR A 381 -19.28 17.06 -2.66
C THR A 381 -19.74 18.11 -1.65
N TRP A 382 -20.16 19.30 -2.10
CA TRP A 382 -20.73 20.32 -1.21
C TRP A 382 -21.98 19.86 -0.49
N ILE A 383 -22.90 19.22 -1.19
CA ILE A 383 -24.13 18.69 -0.61
C ILE A 383 -23.79 17.63 0.45
N GLU A 384 -22.91 16.69 0.14
CA GLU A 384 -22.51 15.61 1.03
C GLU A 384 -21.78 16.12 2.28
N VAL A 385 -20.86 17.05 2.14
CA VAL A 385 -20.20 17.71 3.28
C VAL A 385 -21.22 18.48 4.14
N THR A 386 -22.23 19.08 3.51
CA THR A 386 -23.28 19.78 4.25
C THR A 386 -24.18 18.80 5.00
N GLN A 387 -24.52 17.67 4.40
CA GLN A 387 -25.24 16.59 5.07
C GLN A 387 -24.43 16.04 6.25
N LEU A 388 -23.14 15.81 6.05
CA LEU A 388 -22.22 15.36 7.10
C LEU A 388 -22.17 16.36 8.28
N ARG A 389 -22.13 17.64 8.02
CA ARG A 389 -22.17 18.69 9.05
C ARG A 389 -23.50 18.72 9.81
N SER A 390 -24.61 18.53 9.12
CA SER A 390 -25.95 18.53 9.75
C SER A 390 -26.22 17.25 10.55
N PHE A 391 -25.57 16.15 10.24
CA PHE A 391 -25.65 14.91 11.00
C PHE A 391 -25.19 15.09 12.46
N GLU A 392 -24.21 15.96 12.71
CA GLU A 392 -23.73 16.33 14.04
C GLU A 392 -24.82 17.01 14.91
N LEU A 393 -25.76 17.69 14.29
CA LEU A 393 -26.83 18.40 15.02
C LEU A 393 -28.00 17.49 15.44
N LEU A 394 -28.15 16.33 14.80
CA LEU A 394 -29.24 15.40 15.10
C LEU A 394 -28.93 14.47 16.29
N ASP A 395 -27.67 14.15 16.53
CA ASP A 395 -27.25 13.31 17.66
C ASP A 395 -27.16 14.06 19.00
N VAL A 396 -27.13 15.39 18.99
CA VAL A 396 -26.98 16.25 20.19
C VAL A 396 -28.30 16.78 20.71
N VAL A 397 -29.41 16.65 19.98
CA VAL A 397 -30.74 17.15 20.40
C VAL A 397 -31.56 16.05 21.07
N PRO A 398 -31.80 16.07 22.39
CA PRO A 398 -32.83 15.24 23.01
C PRO A 398 -34.17 15.57 22.33
N GLN A 399 -34.94 14.56 21.97
CA GLN A 399 -36.25 14.68 21.33
C GLN A 399 -37.16 15.69 22.07
N SER A 400 -37.12 16.93 21.63
CA SER A 400 -38.18 17.91 21.92
C SER A 400 -38.57 18.54 20.59
N GLY A 401 -39.79 18.21 20.16
CA GLY A 401 -40.29 18.59 18.84
C GLY A 401 -40.24 20.08 18.55
N GLY A 402 -39.59 20.39 17.45
CA GLY A 402 -39.61 21.72 16.85
C GLY A 402 -39.02 21.62 15.47
N GLY A 403 -39.86 21.72 14.43
CA GLY A 403 -39.42 21.68 13.04
C GLY A 403 -38.40 22.76 12.75
N ILE A 404 -37.29 22.39 12.17
CA ILE A 404 -36.31 23.31 11.62
C ILE A 404 -36.79 23.70 10.20
N GLU A 405 -37.13 24.97 10.04
CA GLU A 405 -37.41 25.57 8.74
C GLU A 405 -36.19 25.46 7.83
N ALA A 406 -36.37 24.92 6.64
CA ALA A 406 -35.41 24.84 5.55
C ALA A 406 -35.10 26.25 5.01
N GLN A 407 -34.23 26.99 5.69
CA GLN A 407 -33.72 28.26 5.21
C GLN A 407 -32.21 28.11 4.93
N ASN A 408 -31.88 28.20 3.63
CA ASN A 408 -30.59 28.24 2.96
C ASN A 408 -30.20 27.03 2.11
N LEU A 409 -31.13 26.52 1.33
CA LEU A 409 -30.75 25.76 0.13
C LEU A 409 -30.46 26.77 -1.01
N PRO A 410 -29.34 26.64 -1.73
CA PRO A 410 -29.11 27.42 -2.92
C PRO A 410 -30.20 27.12 -3.98
N PRO A 411 -30.51 28.07 -4.88
CA PRO A 411 -31.60 27.91 -5.84
C PRO A 411 -31.34 26.66 -6.70
N SER A 412 -32.36 25.82 -6.79
CA SER A 412 -32.41 24.60 -7.57
C SER A 412 -31.90 24.83 -8.99
N LEU A 413 -30.71 24.32 -9.31
CA LEU A 413 -30.26 24.14 -10.68
C LEU A 413 -31.02 22.94 -11.25
N ASN A 414 -31.98 23.24 -12.13
CA ASN A 414 -32.75 22.25 -12.87
C ASN A 414 -31.85 21.18 -13.49
N ALA A 415 -32.24 19.96 -13.29
CA ALA A 415 -31.63 18.76 -13.83
C ALA A 415 -31.28 18.93 -15.32
N VAL A 416 -29.99 18.94 -15.60
CA VAL A 416 -29.47 18.68 -16.94
C VAL A 416 -28.81 17.31 -16.87
N SER A 417 -29.55 16.29 -17.30
CA SER A 417 -28.98 14.98 -17.59
C SER A 417 -28.07 15.08 -18.79
N SER A 418 -26.78 15.05 -18.56
CA SER A 418 -25.80 14.66 -19.57
C SER A 418 -24.62 14.02 -18.84
N SER A 419 -24.37 12.76 -19.16
CA SER A 419 -23.31 11.92 -18.62
C SER A 419 -21.95 12.61 -18.72
N CYS A 420 -21.42 13.05 -17.59
CA CYS A 420 -20.00 13.21 -17.45
C CYS A 420 -19.46 11.79 -17.21
N GLY A 421 -18.66 11.28 -18.15
CA GLY A 421 -18.00 9.99 -17.97
C GLY A 421 -17.15 9.98 -16.69
N GLU A 422 -17.22 8.88 -15.96
CA GLU A 422 -16.36 8.54 -14.83
C GLU A 422 -14.90 8.43 -15.25
#